data_10b380c8a230557626780ee62108e4a9
#
_entry.id   10b380c8a230557626780ee62108e4a9
#
_cell.length_a   1.000
_cell.length_b   1.000
_cell.length_c   1.000
_cell.angle_alpha   90.00
_cell.angle_beta   90.00
_cell.angle_gamma   90.00
#
_symmetry.space_group_name_H-M   'P 1'
#
loop_
_entity.id
_entity.type
_entity.pdbx_description
1 polymer ?
#
loop_
_entity_poly.entity_id
_entity_poly.type
_entity_poly.pdbx_seq_one_letter_code
_entity_poly.pdbx_strand_id
1 'polypeptide(L)'
;MSKVFVFDASICNGCYCCQIACKDEHCGNDWTPYAKPQPDTGQFWLRLSEHVRGTVPKVKMHYVVHMCRHCDAAPCMAACRVEGALYKREDGLVIIDPQKCTGCRSCLDVCPTGSIFMNETLNIAQKCTGCAHLLDAGWAEPRCVDACPTAALRFVEGSDARDCVRDAEVEHGEDEPRLYYLNIPKKFIGGTVYDPVEKEVVIGACCILRDEVNGTSFTTETDGFGDFWFEGLDVGDYALEISAPGYPSKTFAALSTVEDVNLGDIPLA
;
A
#
# COMPACT_ATOMS: atom_id res chain seq x y z
N MET A 1 -20.48 -12.96 -10.20
CA MET A 1 -19.05 -13.23 -10.37
C MET A 1 -18.28 -12.61 -9.21
N SER A 2 -17.19 -13.23 -8.79
CA SER A 2 -16.41 -12.79 -7.62
C SER A 2 -15.57 -11.56 -7.99
N LYS A 3 -15.67 -10.47 -7.21
CA LYS A 3 -14.92 -9.23 -7.44
C LYS A 3 -13.85 -9.01 -6.37
N VAL A 4 -12.77 -8.32 -6.73
CA VAL A 4 -11.65 -8.01 -5.85
C VAL A 4 -11.21 -6.56 -6.02
N PHE A 5 -10.58 -6.01 -4.97
CA PHE A 5 -9.92 -4.72 -5.05
C PHE A 5 -8.46 -4.91 -5.44
N VAL A 6 -7.95 -4.00 -6.27
CA VAL A 6 -6.54 -3.92 -6.66
C VAL A 6 -6.08 -2.49 -6.45
N PHE A 7 -5.02 -2.31 -5.71
CA PHE A 7 -4.39 -1.02 -5.47
C PHE A 7 -2.97 -1.00 -6.03
N ASP A 8 -2.67 -0.04 -6.90
CA ASP A 8 -1.34 0.16 -7.49
C ASP A 8 -0.67 1.38 -6.86
N ALA A 9 0.36 1.14 -6.06
CA ALA A 9 1.07 2.19 -5.34
C ALA A 9 1.90 3.10 -6.27
N SER A 10 2.30 2.61 -7.47
CA SER A 10 3.15 3.36 -8.39
C SER A 10 2.44 4.54 -9.05
N ILE A 11 1.11 4.47 -9.17
CA ILE A 11 0.30 5.53 -9.81
C ILE A 11 -0.58 6.28 -8.81
N CYS A 12 -0.52 5.94 -7.52
CA CYS A 12 -1.21 6.70 -6.47
C CYS A 12 -0.48 8.01 -6.18
N ASN A 13 -1.17 9.14 -6.37
CA ASN A 13 -0.63 10.48 -6.14
C ASN A 13 -0.97 11.07 -4.76
N GLY A 14 -1.58 10.29 -3.85
CA GLY A 14 -1.91 10.75 -2.51
C GLY A 14 -3.01 11.81 -2.42
N CYS A 15 -3.92 11.88 -3.38
CA CYS A 15 -4.97 12.93 -3.40
C CYS A 15 -6.06 12.77 -2.34
N TYR A 16 -6.13 11.65 -1.62
CA TYR A 16 -7.14 11.31 -0.62
C TYR A 16 -8.60 11.27 -1.12
N CYS A 17 -8.87 11.41 -2.41
CA CYS A 17 -10.22 11.38 -2.97
C CYS A 17 -10.99 10.11 -2.59
N CYS A 18 -10.34 8.94 -2.63
CA CYS A 18 -10.95 7.66 -2.25
C CYS A 18 -11.37 7.63 -0.77
N GLN A 19 -10.57 8.18 0.13
CA GLN A 19 -10.86 8.26 1.57
C GLN A 19 -12.02 9.19 1.85
N ILE A 20 -12.02 10.39 1.24
CA ILE A 20 -13.07 11.39 1.44
C ILE A 20 -14.37 10.91 0.80
N ALA A 21 -14.34 10.36 -0.42
CA ALA A 21 -15.54 9.85 -1.08
C ALA A 21 -16.18 8.68 -0.30
N CYS A 22 -15.37 7.78 0.29
CA CYS A 22 -15.87 6.73 1.17
C CYS A 22 -16.55 7.31 2.44
N LYS A 23 -15.96 8.34 3.02
CA LYS A 23 -16.50 9.00 4.20
C LYS A 23 -17.80 9.74 3.90
N ASP A 24 -17.82 10.50 2.80
CA ASP A 24 -19.00 11.25 2.33
C ASP A 24 -20.18 10.32 2.03
N GLU A 25 -19.91 9.21 1.34
CA GLU A 25 -20.94 8.21 1.00
C GLU A 25 -21.63 7.61 2.22
N HIS A 26 -20.90 7.43 3.33
CA HIS A 26 -21.40 6.69 4.48
C HIS A 26 -21.69 7.57 5.74
N CYS A 27 -21.21 8.81 5.75
CA CYS A 27 -21.48 9.73 6.86
C CYS A 27 -22.89 10.31 6.74
N GLY A 28 -23.69 10.15 7.79
CA GLY A 28 -25.07 10.63 7.80
C GLY A 28 -26.07 9.85 6.93
N ASN A 29 -25.63 8.92 6.10
CA ASN A 29 -26.47 8.16 5.19
C ASN A 29 -26.80 6.76 5.73
N ASP A 30 -28.08 6.41 5.71
CA ASP A 30 -28.59 5.09 6.08
C ASP A 30 -28.74 4.20 4.85
N TRP A 31 -27.90 3.19 4.76
CA TRP A 31 -27.87 2.21 3.67
C TRP A 31 -28.33 0.82 4.13
N THR A 32 -29.36 0.77 5.00
CA THR A 32 -29.94 -0.51 5.43
C THR A 32 -30.42 -1.33 4.21
N PRO A 33 -30.12 -2.63 4.10
CA PRO A 33 -29.56 -3.52 5.13
C PRO A 33 -28.02 -3.60 5.16
N TYR A 34 -27.29 -2.81 4.38
CA TYR A 34 -25.83 -2.94 4.21
C TYR A 34 -25.04 -2.17 5.26
N ALA A 35 -25.50 -0.98 5.65
CA ALA A 35 -24.85 -0.14 6.63
C ALA A 35 -25.80 0.84 7.29
N LYS A 36 -25.48 1.24 8.52
CA LYS A 36 -26.01 2.44 9.20
C LYS A 36 -24.99 3.58 9.05
N PRO A 37 -25.40 4.84 9.25
CA PRO A 37 -24.51 5.99 9.16
C PRO A 37 -23.23 5.83 9.96
N GLN A 38 -22.09 6.19 9.35
CA GLN A 38 -20.85 6.39 10.08
C GLN A 38 -20.97 7.59 11.02
N PRO A 39 -20.23 7.62 12.13
CA PRO A 39 -20.03 8.86 12.90
C PRO A 39 -19.39 9.95 12.04
N ASP A 40 -19.69 11.22 12.34
CA ASP A 40 -19.15 12.38 11.62
C ASP A 40 -17.62 12.42 11.68
N THR A 41 -17.03 12.00 12.78
CA THR A 41 -15.59 11.99 13.01
C THR A 41 -15.07 10.57 13.28
N GLY A 42 -13.78 10.35 13.01
CA GLY A 42 -13.15 9.03 13.15
C GLY A 42 -13.68 8.00 12.15
N GLN A 43 -13.42 6.72 12.39
CA GLN A 43 -13.92 5.60 11.60
C GLN A 43 -13.79 5.76 10.07
N PHE A 44 -12.59 5.99 9.56
CA PHE A 44 -12.37 5.93 8.12
C PHE A 44 -12.30 4.46 7.68
N TRP A 45 -13.36 3.94 7.03
CA TRP A 45 -13.42 2.55 6.55
C TRP A 45 -12.45 2.28 5.40
N LEU A 46 -12.10 3.33 4.66
CA LEU A 46 -10.94 3.40 3.79
C LEU A 46 -10.05 4.53 4.28
N ARG A 47 -8.78 4.21 4.50
CA ARG A 47 -7.75 5.14 4.94
C ARG A 47 -6.56 5.04 4.00
N LEU A 48 -6.04 6.18 3.57
CA LEU A 48 -4.79 6.28 2.84
C LEU A 48 -3.69 6.67 3.83
N SER A 49 -2.61 5.91 3.89
CA SER A 49 -1.42 6.26 4.68
C SER A 49 -0.29 6.74 3.79
N GLU A 50 0.45 7.70 4.30
CA GLU A 50 1.65 8.26 3.71
C GLU A 50 2.87 7.57 4.31
N HIS A 51 3.79 7.13 3.46
CA HIS A 51 5.04 6.51 3.84
C HIS A 51 6.20 7.32 3.28
N VAL A 52 6.87 8.07 4.17
CA VAL A 52 8.11 8.80 3.87
C VAL A 52 9.28 7.86 4.15
N ARG A 53 10.20 7.74 3.19
CA ARG A 53 11.30 6.78 3.20
C ARG A 53 12.63 7.46 2.91
N GLY A 54 13.70 6.95 3.51
CA GLY A 54 15.02 7.52 3.43
C GLY A 54 15.20 8.74 4.34
N THR A 55 16.28 9.49 4.12
CA THR A 55 16.64 10.69 4.88
C THR A 55 17.04 11.82 3.93
N VAL A 56 16.79 13.07 4.33
CA VAL A 56 17.16 14.27 3.53
C VAL A 56 18.67 14.23 3.22
N PRO A 57 19.09 14.50 1.96
CA PRO A 57 18.27 14.91 0.81
C PRO A 57 17.67 13.76 -0.02
N LYS A 58 17.97 12.51 0.29
CA LYS A 58 17.49 11.34 -0.48
C LYS A 58 16.21 10.78 0.15
N VAL A 59 15.07 11.39 -0.21
CA VAL A 59 13.74 11.05 0.32
C VAL A 59 12.82 10.60 -0.82
N LYS A 60 12.11 9.50 -0.60
CA LYS A 60 11.03 8.99 -1.44
C LYS A 60 9.75 8.93 -0.63
N MET A 61 8.62 9.11 -1.30
CA MET A 61 7.30 9.01 -0.68
C MET A 61 6.36 8.14 -1.50
N HIS A 62 5.55 7.33 -0.84
CA HIS A 62 4.48 6.58 -1.48
C HIS A 62 3.27 6.49 -0.54
N TYR A 63 2.15 6.08 -1.09
CA TYR A 63 0.89 5.95 -0.37
C TYR A 63 0.40 4.52 -0.40
N VAL A 64 -0.30 4.10 0.67
CA VAL A 64 -0.89 2.76 0.77
C VAL A 64 -2.32 2.89 1.27
N VAL A 65 -3.25 2.22 0.59
CA VAL A 65 -4.64 2.15 1.02
C VAL A 65 -4.83 1.07 2.07
N HIS A 66 -5.60 1.38 3.13
CA HIS A 66 -6.01 0.43 4.16
C HIS A 66 -7.53 0.39 4.22
N MET A 67 -8.10 -0.78 4.05
CA MET A 67 -9.55 -1.02 4.13
C MET A 67 -9.83 -2.48 4.45
N CYS A 68 -11.10 -2.82 4.63
CA CYS A 68 -11.49 -4.21 4.76
C CYS A 68 -11.09 -5.00 3.50
N ARG A 69 -10.41 -6.13 3.71
CA ARG A 69 -9.94 -7.01 2.61
C ARG A 69 -11.03 -7.93 2.07
N HIS A 70 -12.23 -7.98 2.67
CA HIS A 70 -13.32 -8.89 2.32
C HIS A 70 -12.88 -10.34 2.15
N CYS A 71 -12.06 -10.84 3.07
CA CYS A 71 -11.37 -12.12 3.03
C CYS A 71 -12.28 -13.30 2.67
N ASP A 72 -11.76 -14.28 1.94
CA ASP A 72 -12.50 -15.51 1.60
C ASP A 72 -12.66 -16.40 2.84
N ALA A 73 -11.61 -16.57 3.63
CA ALA A 73 -11.63 -17.24 4.93
C ALA A 73 -11.76 -16.20 6.07
N ALA A 74 -12.80 -15.37 6.04
CA ALA A 74 -12.98 -14.21 6.90
C ALA A 74 -13.01 -14.55 8.41
N PRO A 75 -11.97 -14.26 9.22
CA PRO A 75 -11.92 -14.60 10.63
C PRO A 75 -13.02 -13.87 11.43
N CYS A 76 -13.43 -12.68 11.00
CA CYS A 76 -14.52 -11.94 11.63
C CYS A 76 -15.88 -12.64 11.50
N MET A 77 -16.12 -13.38 10.42
CA MET A 77 -17.33 -14.20 10.27
C MET A 77 -17.29 -15.40 11.20
N ALA A 78 -16.16 -16.09 11.30
CA ALA A 78 -15.97 -17.23 12.20
C ALA A 78 -16.13 -16.85 13.69
N ALA A 79 -15.72 -15.63 14.07
CA ALA A 79 -15.84 -15.14 15.43
C ALA A 79 -17.23 -14.58 15.78
N CYS A 80 -18.10 -14.34 14.79
CA CYS A 80 -19.42 -13.79 15.03
C CYS A 80 -20.34 -14.82 15.67
N ARG A 81 -20.88 -14.49 16.85
CA ARG A 81 -21.78 -15.36 17.61
C ARG A 81 -23.25 -15.23 17.23
N VAL A 82 -23.57 -14.26 16.37
CA VAL A 82 -24.96 -14.00 15.95
C VAL A 82 -25.10 -14.46 14.51
N GLU A 83 -25.94 -15.49 14.32
CA GLU A 83 -26.18 -16.07 13.00
C GLU A 83 -26.70 -15.04 12.01
N GLY A 84 -26.03 -14.95 10.85
CA GLY A 84 -26.38 -14.04 9.76
C GLY A 84 -26.12 -12.56 10.06
N ALA A 85 -25.50 -12.19 11.18
CA ALA A 85 -25.09 -10.81 11.41
C ALA A 85 -23.83 -10.41 10.63
N LEU A 86 -22.96 -11.39 10.35
CA LEU A 86 -21.87 -11.28 9.38
C LEU A 86 -22.11 -12.32 8.28
N TYR A 87 -22.15 -11.89 7.05
CA TYR A 87 -22.40 -12.78 5.92
C TYR A 87 -21.57 -12.41 4.70
N LYS A 88 -21.33 -13.37 3.84
CA LYS A 88 -20.66 -13.19 2.55
C LYS A 88 -21.67 -13.21 1.43
N ARG A 89 -21.61 -12.20 0.57
CA ARG A 89 -22.42 -12.08 -0.65
C ARG A 89 -21.86 -12.97 -1.77
N GLU A 90 -22.67 -13.19 -2.80
CA GLU A 90 -22.27 -13.96 -4.00
C GLU A 90 -21.13 -13.30 -4.78
N ASP A 91 -21.02 -11.96 -4.72
CA ASP A 91 -19.91 -11.18 -5.29
C ASP A 91 -18.62 -11.23 -4.45
N GLY A 92 -18.68 -11.87 -3.27
CA GLY A 92 -17.57 -12.07 -2.35
C GLY A 92 -17.40 -10.97 -1.31
N LEU A 93 -18.23 -9.94 -1.31
CA LEU A 93 -18.20 -8.91 -0.27
C LEU A 93 -18.71 -9.47 1.06
N VAL A 94 -17.98 -9.18 2.13
CA VAL A 94 -18.40 -9.53 3.50
C VAL A 94 -19.11 -8.32 4.11
N ILE A 95 -20.33 -8.52 4.58
CA ILE A 95 -21.23 -7.47 5.11
C ILE A 95 -21.53 -7.73 6.58
N ILE A 96 -21.65 -6.67 7.36
CA ILE A 96 -22.25 -6.69 8.70
C ILE A 96 -23.67 -6.19 8.57
N ASP A 97 -24.65 -7.03 8.88
CA ASP A 97 -26.05 -6.63 8.96
C ASP A 97 -26.26 -5.78 10.22
N PRO A 98 -26.53 -4.47 10.08
CA PRO A 98 -26.65 -3.58 11.23
C PRO A 98 -27.90 -3.85 12.06
N GLN A 99 -28.88 -4.58 11.53
CA GLN A 99 -30.10 -4.93 12.25
C GLN A 99 -29.93 -6.16 13.14
N LYS A 100 -28.94 -7.02 12.82
CA LYS A 100 -28.63 -8.23 13.58
C LYS A 100 -27.43 -8.05 14.51
N CYS A 101 -26.55 -7.10 14.23
CA CYS A 101 -25.35 -6.88 15.03
C CYS A 101 -25.68 -6.46 16.44
N THR A 102 -25.14 -7.17 17.44
CA THR A 102 -25.37 -6.91 18.88
C THR A 102 -24.26 -6.09 19.54
N GLY A 103 -23.25 -5.65 18.79
CA GLY A 103 -22.14 -4.85 19.32
C GLY A 103 -21.17 -5.63 20.23
N CYS A 104 -21.10 -6.96 20.09
CA CYS A 104 -20.29 -7.82 20.97
C CYS A 104 -18.75 -7.69 20.79
N ARG A 105 -18.29 -6.95 19.78
CA ARG A 105 -16.89 -6.64 19.44
C ARG A 105 -16.02 -7.83 18.99
N SER A 106 -16.48 -9.06 19.07
CA SER A 106 -15.66 -10.24 18.76
C SER A 106 -15.03 -10.21 17.34
N CYS A 107 -15.66 -9.57 16.37
CA CYS A 107 -15.13 -9.38 15.02
C CYS A 107 -13.99 -8.34 14.94
N LEU A 108 -13.93 -7.38 15.86
CA LEU A 108 -12.87 -6.38 15.94
C LEU A 108 -11.56 -7.04 16.39
N ASP A 109 -11.64 -7.89 17.43
CA ASP A 109 -10.49 -8.49 18.08
C ASP A 109 -9.71 -9.44 17.16
N VAL A 110 -10.39 -10.03 16.18
CA VAL A 110 -9.81 -11.02 15.26
C VAL A 110 -9.48 -10.47 13.88
N CYS A 111 -9.80 -9.21 13.60
CA CYS A 111 -9.51 -8.62 12.29
C CYS A 111 -8.00 -8.34 12.14
N PRO A 112 -7.28 -9.03 11.22
CA PRO A 112 -5.82 -8.88 11.11
C PRO A 112 -5.38 -7.47 10.68
N THR A 113 -6.28 -6.72 10.03
CA THR A 113 -6.00 -5.36 9.54
C THR A 113 -6.61 -4.25 10.37
N GLY A 114 -7.35 -4.58 11.45
CA GLY A 114 -8.05 -3.59 12.26
C GLY A 114 -9.06 -2.74 11.47
N SER A 115 -9.65 -3.30 10.40
CA SER A 115 -10.56 -2.57 9.50
C SER A 115 -12.02 -2.61 9.93
N ILE A 116 -12.31 -3.04 11.15
CA ILE A 116 -13.65 -3.06 11.74
C ILE A 116 -13.68 -2.07 12.91
N PHE A 117 -14.66 -1.23 12.92
CA PHE A 117 -14.82 -0.16 13.90
C PHE A 117 -16.10 -0.34 14.73
N MET A 118 -16.08 0.11 15.96
CA MET A 118 -17.29 0.14 16.79
C MET A 118 -17.98 1.50 16.68
N ASN A 119 -19.24 1.52 16.27
CA ASN A 119 -20.10 2.69 16.40
C ASN A 119 -20.73 2.65 17.79
N GLU A 120 -20.17 3.42 18.71
CA GLU A 120 -20.59 3.42 20.13
C GLU A 120 -22.02 3.95 20.31
N THR A 121 -22.43 4.90 19.47
CA THR A 121 -23.77 5.50 19.54
C THR A 121 -24.86 4.49 19.16
N LEU A 122 -24.61 3.71 18.11
CA LEU A 122 -25.56 2.70 17.62
C LEU A 122 -25.32 1.32 18.25
N ASN A 123 -24.22 1.14 18.97
CA ASN A 123 -23.76 -0.12 19.54
C ASN A 123 -23.66 -1.25 18.51
N ILE A 124 -23.11 -0.96 17.34
CA ILE A 124 -22.88 -1.91 16.24
C ILE A 124 -21.46 -1.83 15.70
N ALA A 125 -20.96 -2.95 15.18
CA ALA A 125 -19.72 -2.95 14.42
C ALA A 125 -19.97 -2.45 12.99
N GLN A 126 -19.03 -1.69 12.45
CA GLN A 126 -19.08 -1.14 11.10
C GLN A 126 -17.75 -1.33 10.36
N LYS A 127 -17.80 -1.48 9.05
CA LYS A 127 -16.62 -1.60 8.18
C LYS A 127 -16.99 -1.30 6.74
N CYS A 128 -16.00 -1.25 5.86
CA CYS A 128 -16.24 -1.19 4.41
C CYS A 128 -17.27 -2.24 3.97
N THR A 129 -18.25 -1.81 3.19
CA THR A 129 -19.31 -2.65 2.60
C THR A 129 -19.05 -2.97 1.13
N GLY A 130 -17.93 -2.45 0.54
CA GLY A 130 -17.72 -2.45 -0.91
C GLY A 130 -18.79 -1.65 -1.65
N CYS A 131 -19.49 -0.74 -0.96
CA CYS A 131 -20.63 0.00 -1.48
C CYS A 131 -21.71 -0.91 -2.11
N ALA A 132 -22.03 -2.03 -1.44
CA ALA A 132 -23.00 -3.01 -1.93
C ALA A 132 -24.34 -2.38 -2.34
N HIS A 133 -24.78 -1.32 -1.66
CA HIS A 133 -25.98 -0.55 -1.99
C HIS A 133 -25.90 0.12 -3.37
N LEU A 134 -24.71 0.63 -3.78
CA LEU A 134 -24.50 1.21 -5.11
C LEU A 134 -24.44 0.12 -6.17
N LEU A 135 -23.72 -0.97 -5.90
CA LEU A 135 -23.63 -2.11 -6.82
C LEU A 135 -25.00 -2.70 -7.12
N ASP A 136 -25.85 -2.86 -6.10
CA ASP A 136 -27.23 -3.35 -6.26
C ASP A 136 -28.14 -2.32 -6.94
N ALA A 137 -27.79 -1.02 -6.89
CA ALA A 137 -28.43 0.04 -7.66
C ALA A 137 -27.92 0.16 -9.11
N GLY A 138 -27.02 -0.74 -9.53
CA GLY A 138 -26.52 -0.81 -10.90
C GLY A 138 -25.24 -0.05 -11.19
N TRP A 139 -24.52 0.44 -10.15
CA TRP A 139 -23.19 1.01 -10.30
C TRP A 139 -22.18 -0.08 -10.66
N ALA A 140 -21.23 0.27 -11.51
CA ALA A 140 -20.18 -0.67 -11.93
C ALA A 140 -19.16 -0.97 -10.81
N GLU A 141 -18.92 0.01 -9.93
CA GLU A 141 -17.85 0.00 -8.96
C GLU A 141 -18.17 0.80 -7.69
N PRO A 142 -17.46 0.56 -6.56
CA PRO A 142 -17.61 1.31 -5.32
C PRO A 142 -17.23 2.79 -5.47
N ARG A 143 -17.84 3.63 -4.64
CA ARG A 143 -17.63 5.10 -4.66
C ARG A 143 -16.17 5.54 -4.54
N CYS A 144 -15.35 4.82 -3.76
CA CYS A 144 -13.93 5.11 -3.61
C CYS A 144 -13.11 4.80 -4.89
N VAL A 145 -13.55 3.83 -5.68
CA VAL A 145 -12.93 3.48 -6.98
C VAL A 145 -13.31 4.51 -8.02
N ASP A 146 -14.60 4.83 -8.16
CA ASP A 146 -15.12 5.89 -9.03
C ASP A 146 -14.44 7.24 -8.80
N ALA A 147 -14.13 7.57 -7.54
CA ALA A 147 -13.47 8.82 -7.17
C ALA A 147 -11.95 8.83 -7.38
N CYS A 148 -11.32 7.72 -7.81
CA CYS A 148 -9.87 7.64 -7.96
C CYS A 148 -9.40 8.24 -9.30
N PRO A 149 -8.76 9.43 -9.33
CA PRO A 149 -8.45 10.11 -10.59
C PRO A 149 -7.33 9.45 -11.39
N THR A 150 -6.51 8.61 -10.74
CA THR A 150 -5.39 7.92 -11.38
C THR A 150 -5.68 6.43 -11.66
N ALA A 151 -6.87 5.95 -11.29
CA ALA A 151 -7.22 4.53 -11.31
C ALA A 151 -6.23 3.63 -10.51
N ALA A 152 -5.57 4.21 -9.51
CA ALA A 152 -4.72 3.46 -8.58
C ALA A 152 -5.52 2.43 -7.77
N LEU A 153 -6.76 2.76 -7.42
CA LEU A 153 -7.69 1.83 -6.77
C LEU A 153 -8.70 1.35 -7.82
N ARG A 154 -8.82 0.02 -7.99
CA ARG A 154 -9.69 -0.62 -8.98
C ARG A 154 -10.55 -1.70 -8.32
N PHE A 155 -11.70 -2.02 -8.91
CA PHE A 155 -12.59 -3.08 -8.49
C PHE A 155 -12.91 -3.96 -9.70
N VAL A 156 -12.28 -5.13 -9.79
CA VAL A 156 -12.21 -5.94 -10.98
C VAL A 156 -12.80 -7.34 -10.75
N GLU A 157 -13.18 -8.04 -11.82
CA GLU A 157 -13.57 -9.45 -11.74
C GLU A 157 -12.38 -10.31 -11.30
N GLY A 158 -12.63 -11.32 -10.47
CA GLY A 158 -11.58 -12.19 -9.94
C GLY A 158 -10.80 -12.97 -11.00
N SER A 159 -11.38 -13.17 -12.21
CA SER A 159 -10.66 -13.68 -13.37
C SER A 159 -9.59 -12.72 -13.86
N ASP A 160 -9.92 -11.43 -13.95
CA ASP A 160 -9.05 -10.37 -14.46
C ASP A 160 -7.98 -9.99 -13.42
N ALA A 161 -8.32 -10.17 -12.13
CA ALA A 161 -7.35 -10.00 -11.05
C ALA A 161 -6.14 -10.93 -11.20
N ARG A 162 -6.34 -12.18 -11.64
CA ARG A 162 -5.24 -13.13 -11.83
C ARG A 162 -4.18 -12.64 -12.80
N ASP A 163 -4.56 -11.88 -13.81
CA ASP A 163 -3.61 -11.27 -14.75
C ASP A 163 -2.97 -9.99 -14.18
N CYS A 164 -3.72 -9.23 -13.37
CA CYS A 164 -3.20 -8.05 -12.68
C CYS A 164 -2.27 -8.39 -11.50
N VAL A 165 -2.49 -9.53 -10.82
CA VAL A 165 -1.78 -9.90 -9.58
C VAL A 165 -0.66 -10.92 -9.79
N ARG A 166 -0.36 -11.31 -11.04
CA ARG A 166 0.74 -12.26 -11.32
C ARG A 166 2.07 -11.81 -10.73
N ASP A 167 2.27 -10.49 -10.61
CA ASP A 167 3.46 -9.86 -10.05
C ASP A 167 3.18 -9.06 -8.77
N ALA A 168 2.00 -9.25 -8.15
CA ALA A 168 1.64 -8.54 -6.94
C ALA A 168 2.33 -9.15 -5.72
N GLU A 169 2.90 -8.29 -4.88
CA GLU A 169 3.21 -8.65 -3.50
C GLU A 169 1.90 -8.81 -2.73
N VAL A 170 1.38 -10.03 -2.71
CA VAL A 170 0.23 -10.37 -1.87
C VAL A 170 0.79 -10.79 -0.53
N GLU A 171 0.45 -10.07 0.53
CA GLU A 171 0.52 -10.63 1.87
C GLU A 171 -0.49 -11.78 1.93
N HIS A 172 -0.07 -12.97 1.51
CA HIS A 172 -0.85 -14.19 1.63
C HIS A 172 -0.92 -14.56 3.11
N GLY A 173 -2.04 -14.20 3.75
CA GLY A 173 -2.41 -14.72 5.05
C GLY A 173 -3.38 -15.90 4.89
N GLU A 174 -3.59 -16.67 5.96
CA GLU A 174 -4.62 -17.73 6.03
C GLU A 174 -6.04 -17.20 5.81
N ASP A 175 -6.23 -15.87 5.81
CA ASP A 175 -7.50 -15.16 5.62
C ASP A 175 -7.91 -15.00 4.16
N GLU A 176 -7.04 -15.34 3.20
CA GLU A 176 -7.29 -15.25 1.75
C GLU A 176 -7.89 -13.87 1.35
N PRO A 177 -7.08 -12.81 1.34
CA PRO A 177 -7.57 -11.45 1.12
C PRO A 177 -8.06 -11.22 -0.32
N ARG A 178 -9.05 -10.31 -0.47
CA ARG A 178 -9.57 -9.83 -1.76
C ARG A 178 -9.16 -8.38 -2.04
N LEU A 179 -8.12 -7.90 -1.40
CA LEU A 179 -7.43 -6.64 -1.70
C LEU A 179 -5.98 -6.98 -2.01
N TYR A 180 -5.55 -6.62 -3.20
CA TYR A 180 -4.21 -6.88 -3.73
C TYR A 180 -3.45 -5.58 -3.89
N TYR A 181 -2.16 -5.61 -3.58
CA TYR A 181 -1.27 -4.47 -3.72
C TYR A 181 -0.28 -4.72 -4.85
N LEU A 182 -0.14 -3.76 -5.76
CA LEU A 182 0.83 -3.76 -6.84
C LEU A 182 1.87 -2.68 -6.60
N ASN A 183 3.10 -2.96 -7.03
CA ASN A 183 4.17 -1.97 -7.10
C ASN A 183 4.42 -1.23 -5.76
N ILE A 184 4.26 -1.92 -4.62
CA ILE A 184 4.73 -1.36 -3.34
C ILE A 184 6.24 -1.16 -3.46
N PRO A 185 6.76 0.07 -3.25
CA PRO A 185 8.18 0.34 -3.48
C PRO A 185 9.08 -0.46 -2.55
N LYS A 186 9.99 -1.23 -3.14
CA LYS A 186 11.08 -1.90 -2.44
C LYS A 186 12.12 -0.88 -1.96
N LYS A 187 13.19 -1.35 -1.34
CA LYS A 187 14.25 -0.51 -0.76
C LYS A 187 15.07 0.20 -1.83
N PHE A 188 15.80 1.23 -1.40
CA PHE A 188 16.75 1.94 -2.26
C PHE A 188 18.09 2.22 -1.55
N ILE A 189 19.12 2.44 -2.36
CA ILE A 189 20.41 3.02 -1.97
C ILE A 189 20.66 4.22 -2.88
N GLY A 190 20.98 5.38 -2.32
CA GLY A 190 21.27 6.59 -3.07
C GLY A 190 22.35 7.45 -2.41
N GLY A 191 22.95 8.32 -3.20
CA GLY A 191 23.96 9.27 -2.75
C GLY A 191 24.27 10.30 -3.82
N THR A 192 25.15 11.27 -3.48
CA THR A 192 25.63 12.32 -4.38
C THR A 192 27.15 12.23 -4.45
N VAL A 193 27.72 12.20 -5.64
CA VAL A 193 29.16 12.11 -5.86
C VAL A 193 29.71 13.47 -6.25
N TYR A 194 30.79 13.91 -5.58
CA TYR A 194 31.38 15.21 -5.83
C TYR A 194 32.91 15.20 -5.75
N ASP A 195 33.56 16.17 -6.41
CA ASP A 195 34.96 16.50 -6.28
C ASP A 195 35.15 17.50 -5.11
N PRO A 196 35.84 17.13 -4.02
CA PRO A 196 36.01 18.01 -2.88
C PRO A 196 36.98 19.16 -3.14
N VAL A 197 37.85 19.09 -4.18
CA VAL A 197 38.81 20.13 -4.56
C VAL A 197 38.16 21.20 -5.40
N GLU A 198 37.51 20.80 -6.50
CA GLU A 198 36.83 21.71 -7.43
C GLU A 198 35.46 22.16 -6.86
N LYS A 199 34.91 21.45 -5.88
CA LYS A 199 33.57 21.64 -5.28
C LYS A 199 32.43 21.52 -6.31
N GLU A 200 32.62 20.67 -7.30
CA GLU A 200 31.68 20.37 -8.34
C GLU A 200 31.19 18.93 -8.21
N VAL A 201 29.98 18.66 -8.70
CA VAL A 201 29.44 17.30 -8.75
C VAL A 201 30.13 16.49 -9.84
N VAL A 202 30.32 15.20 -9.63
CA VAL A 202 30.89 14.30 -10.63
C VAL A 202 29.76 13.66 -11.41
N ILE A 203 29.56 14.12 -12.65
CA ILE A 203 28.54 13.64 -13.58
C ILE A 203 29.07 12.40 -14.33
N GLY A 204 28.22 11.37 -14.51
CA GLY A 204 28.57 10.16 -15.27
C GLY A 204 29.56 9.23 -14.52
N ALA A 205 29.70 9.38 -13.20
CA ALA A 205 30.43 8.39 -12.40
C ALA A 205 29.69 7.06 -12.44
N CYS A 206 30.40 5.99 -12.80
CA CYS A 206 29.84 4.64 -12.84
C CYS A 206 29.71 4.09 -11.41
N CYS A 207 28.50 3.70 -11.06
CA CYS A 207 28.15 3.09 -9.78
C CYS A 207 27.73 1.65 -10.01
N ILE A 208 28.39 0.69 -9.35
CA ILE A 208 28.11 -0.75 -9.46
C ILE A 208 27.74 -1.25 -8.06
N LEU A 209 26.50 -1.68 -7.91
CA LEU A 209 25.99 -2.29 -6.69
C LEU A 209 25.94 -3.81 -6.86
N ARG A 210 26.47 -4.57 -5.92
CA ARG A 210 26.47 -6.04 -5.91
C ARG A 210 25.72 -6.55 -4.69
N ASP A 211 24.77 -7.45 -4.91
CA ASP A 211 24.14 -8.23 -3.86
C ASP A 211 25.15 -9.27 -3.37
N GLU A 212 25.54 -9.21 -2.10
CA GLU A 212 26.56 -10.09 -1.52
C GLU A 212 26.07 -11.53 -1.32
N VAL A 213 24.76 -11.75 -1.31
CA VAL A 213 24.15 -13.08 -1.13
C VAL A 213 23.88 -13.76 -2.45
N ASN A 214 23.24 -13.06 -3.39
CA ASN A 214 22.79 -13.64 -4.67
C ASN A 214 23.79 -13.43 -5.81
N GLY A 215 24.79 -12.56 -5.62
CA GLY A 215 25.80 -12.23 -6.64
C GLY A 215 25.25 -11.39 -7.80
N THR A 216 24.03 -10.90 -7.71
CA THR A 216 23.42 -10.03 -8.72
C THR A 216 24.08 -8.65 -8.69
N SER A 217 24.31 -8.06 -9.87
CA SER A 217 24.90 -6.73 -9.98
C SER A 217 23.95 -5.77 -10.69
N PHE A 218 23.89 -4.55 -10.17
CA PHE A 218 23.13 -3.43 -10.72
C PHE A 218 24.13 -2.32 -11.09
N THR A 219 23.89 -1.62 -12.19
CA THR A 219 24.77 -0.54 -12.63
C THR A 219 23.93 0.70 -12.94
N THR A 220 24.37 1.86 -12.47
CA THR A 220 23.83 3.17 -12.82
C THR A 220 24.96 4.19 -12.93
N GLU A 221 24.66 5.36 -13.46
CA GLU A 221 25.60 6.50 -13.52
C GLU A 221 25.02 7.68 -12.74
N THR A 222 25.89 8.54 -12.25
CA THR A 222 25.45 9.80 -11.62
C THR A 222 24.88 10.76 -12.64
N ASP A 223 23.77 11.40 -12.28
CA ASP A 223 23.06 12.36 -13.11
C ASP A 223 23.71 13.76 -13.15
N GLY A 224 23.03 14.76 -13.74
CA GLY A 224 23.50 16.14 -13.82
C GLY A 224 23.65 16.87 -12.49
N PHE A 225 23.20 16.27 -11.40
CA PHE A 225 23.38 16.75 -10.02
C PHE A 225 24.38 15.92 -9.24
N GLY A 226 25.04 14.95 -9.89
CA GLY A 226 25.93 13.98 -9.24
C GLY A 226 25.20 12.91 -8.44
N ASP A 227 23.89 12.79 -8.59
CA ASP A 227 23.06 11.87 -7.85
C ASP A 227 22.99 10.51 -8.52
N PHE A 228 23.03 9.44 -7.72
CA PHE A 228 22.72 8.09 -8.17
C PHE A 228 21.67 7.44 -7.29
N TRP A 229 20.91 6.52 -7.87
CA TRP A 229 19.86 5.75 -7.20
C TRP A 229 19.86 4.30 -7.68
N PHE A 230 19.83 3.38 -6.73
CA PHE A 230 19.47 1.99 -6.93
C PHE A 230 18.14 1.75 -6.24
N GLU A 231 17.10 1.52 -7.01
CA GLU A 231 15.72 1.31 -6.53
C GLU A 231 15.29 -0.13 -6.76
N GLY A 232 14.21 -0.56 -6.11
CA GLY A 232 13.66 -1.90 -6.29
C GLY A 232 14.48 -3.01 -5.65
N LEU A 233 15.30 -2.67 -4.64
CA LEU A 233 16.16 -3.60 -3.93
C LEU A 233 15.37 -4.43 -2.91
N ASP A 234 15.66 -5.70 -2.84
CA ASP A 234 15.21 -6.55 -1.74
C ASP A 234 15.98 -6.24 -0.45
N VAL A 235 15.46 -6.68 0.68
CA VAL A 235 16.19 -6.61 1.96
C VAL A 235 17.38 -7.55 1.89
N GLY A 236 18.58 -7.00 2.08
CA GLY A 236 19.84 -7.75 1.97
C GLY A 236 21.06 -6.88 2.27
N ASP A 237 22.24 -7.46 2.09
CA ASP A 237 23.51 -6.79 2.24
C ASP A 237 24.16 -6.61 0.86
N TYR A 238 24.61 -5.39 0.59
CA TYR A 238 25.11 -4.97 -0.70
C TYR A 238 26.51 -4.35 -0.57
N ALA A 239 27.32 -4.47 -1.64
CA ALA A 239 28.57 -3.75 -1.80
C ALA A 239 28.46 -2.77 -2.97
N LEU A 240 28.89 -1.53 -2.80
CA LEU A 240 28.87 -0.50 -3.83
C LEU A 240 30.29 -0.09 -4.21
N GLU A 241 30.56 -0.03 -5.51
CA GLU A 241 31.78 0.53 -6.11
C GLU A 241 31.41 1.74 -6.96
N ILE A 242 32.09 2.87 -6.75
CA ILE A 242 31.92 4.10 -7.53
C ILE A 242 33.25 4.42 -8.20
N SER A 243 33.24 4.66 -9.50
CA SER A 243 34.42 5.00 -10.29
C SER A 243 34.12 6.08 -11.34
N ALA A 244 35.10 6.96 -11.56
CA ALA A 244 35.03 7.98 -12.62
C ALA A 244 36.42 8.20 -13.21
N PRO A 245 36.54 8.59 -14.50
CA PRO A 245 37.84 8.89 -15.13
C PRO A 245 38.56 10.01 -14.39
N GLY A 246 39.82 9.78 -14.01
CA GLY A 246 40.64 10.76 -13.31
C GLY A 246 40.52 10.70 -11.77
N TYR A 247 39.66 9.84 -11.23
CA TYR A 247 39.45 9.68 -9.79
C TYR A 247 39.81 8.26 -9.32
N PRO A 248 40.28 8.08 -8.08
CA PRO A 248 40.38 6.75 -7.48
C PRO A 248 38.97 6.17 -7.25
N SER A 249 38.82 4.86 -7.43
CA SER A 249 37.57 4.18 -7.11
C SER A 249 37.28 4.20 -5.62
N LYS A 250 36.01 4.34 -5.26
CA LYS A 250 35.53 4.30 -3.87
C LYS A 250 34.58 3.13 -3.66
N THR A 251 34.76 2.41 -2.56
CA THR A 251 33.94 1.22 -2.26
C THR A 251 33.28 1.35 -0.89
N PHE A 252 32.06 0.82 -0.82
CA PHE A 252 31.32 0.65 0.42
C PHE A 252 30.92 -0.82 0.54
N ALA A 253 31.23 -1.44 1.66
CA ALA A 253 30.88 -2.83 1.95
C ALA A 253 29.75 -2.87 2.97
N ALA A 254 28.98 -3.97 2.96
CA ALA A 254 27.95 -4.29 3.95
C ALA A 254 26.88 -3.19 4.12
N LEU A 255 26.36 -2.66 2.99
CA LEU A 255 25.23 -1.75 2.98
C LEU A 255 23.95 -2.57 3.18
N SER A 256 23.38 -2.51 4.37
CA SER A 256 22.15 -3.25 4.69
C SER A 256 20.91 -2.47 4.29
N THR A 257 20.05 -3.09 3.49
CA THR A 257 18.76 -2.52 3.03
C THR A 257 17.57 -2.96 3.90
N VAL A 258 17.79 -3.25 5.18
CA VAL A 258 16.67 -3.38 6.15
C VAL A 258 15.84 -2.09 6.14
N GLU A 259 16.51 -0.94 5.99
CA GLU A 259 15.90 0.35 5.69
C GLU A 259 16.51 0.93 4.42
N ASP A 260 15.93 2.04 3.90
CA ASP A 260 16.50 2.76 2.77
C ASP A 260 17.82 3.42 3.17
N VAL A 261 18.82 3.37 2.29
CA VAL A 261 20.16 3.84 2.56
C VAL A 261 20.44 5.14 1.82
N ASN A 262 20.68 6.20 2.59
CA ASN A 262 21.22 7.45 2.06
C ASN A 262 22.69 7.57 2.45
N LEU A 263 23.59 7.52 1.48
CA LEU A 263 25.04 7.64 1.67
C LEU A 263 25.54 9.09 1.77
N GLY A 264 24.60 10.06 1.59
CA GLY A 264 24.94 11.49 1.60
C GLY A 264 25.87 11.89 0.49
N ASP A 265 26.71 12.91 0.78
CA ASP A 265 27.69 13.45 -0.15
C ASP A 265 28.99 12.63 -0.11
N ILE A 266 29.37 12.06 -1.24
CA ILE A 266 30.49 11.12 -1.39
C ILE A 266 31.63 11.80 -2.13
N PRO A 267 32.73 12.18 -1.45
CA PRO A 267 33.88 12.74 -2.13
C PRO A 267 34.64 11.66 -2.91
N LEU A 268 34.98 11.94 -4.17
CA LEU A 268 35.99 11.24 -4.95
C LEU A 268 37.26 12.09 -5.00
N ALA A 269 38.28 11.69 -4.26
CA ALA A 269 39.59 12.35 -4.23
C ALA A 269 40.73 11.32 -3.96
#